data_d4736d4e5fe3a9fc54acc1b7b1b14c71
#
_entry.id   d4736d4e5fe3a9fc54acc1b7b1b14c71
#
_cell.length_a   1.000
_cell.length_b   1.000
_cell.length_c   1.000
_cell.angle_alpha   90.00
_cell.angle_beta   90.00
_cell.angle_gamma   90.00
#
_symmetry.space_group_name_H-M   'P 1'
#
loop_
_entity.id
_entity.type
_entity.pdbx_description
1 polymer ?
#
loop_
_entity_poly.entity_id
_entity_poly.type
_entity_poly.pdbx_seq_one_letter_code
_entity_poly.pdbx_strand_id
1 'polypeptide(L)'
;QSLEESGGDLVKPGASLTLTCTASGFSFSSTYYMCWVRQAPGKGLEWIACIYTGSTGSTYYASWAKGRFTGSKTSSTTVTLQMTSLTAADTATYFCARGDYTYAYAGGAHVTNYYFDLWGPGTLVTVSS
;
A
#
# COMPACT_ATOMS: atom_id res chain seq x y z
N GLN A 1 -12.64 11.71 7.40
CA GLN A 1 -11.97 10.50 6.91
C GLN A 1 -10.53 10.82 6.57
N SER A 2 -9.62 10.06 7.09
CA SER A 2 -8.20 10.24 6.81
C SER A 2 -7.43 8.92 6.94
N LEU A 3 -6.24 8.89 6.33
CA LEU A 3 -5.26 7.82 6.47
C LEU A 3 -3.96 8.40 6.98
N GLU A 4 -3.24 7.62 7.79
CA GLU A 4 -1.92 8.01 8.27
C GLU A 4 -1.00 6.80 8.29
N GLU A 5 0.14 6.93 7.65
CA GLU A 5 1.20 5.93 7.67
C GLU A 5 2.13 6.19 8.85
N SER A 6 2.69 5.11 9.38
CA SER A 6 3.73 5.15 10.40
C SER A 6 4.73 4.03 10.21
N GLY A 7 5.89 4.14 10.83
CA GLY A 7 6.91 3.10 10.82
C GLY A 7 8.11 3.38 9.94
N GLY A 8 8.11 4.47 9.16
CA GLY A 8 9.28 4.85 8.38
C GLY A 8 10.48 5.19 9.26
N ASP A 9 11.66 4.84 8.80
CA ASP A 9 12.88 4.99 9.58
C ASP A 9 14.09 4.97 8.66
N LEU A 10 15.25 5.36 9.22
CA LEU A 10 16.55 5.15 8.60
C LEU A 10 17.05 3.78 9.02
N VAL A 11 17.27 2.90 8.06
CA VAL A 11 17.74 1.53 8.32
C VAL A 11 18.92 1.19 7.44
N LYS A 12 19.63 0.12 7.82
CA LYS A 12 20.78 -0.39 7.05
C LYS A 12 20.35 -1.38 6.00
N PRO A 13 21.13 -1.56 4.92
CA PRO A 13 20.85 -2.62 3.93
C PRO A 13 20.72 -3.99 4.59
N GLY A 14 19.76 -4.77 4.11
CA GLY A 14 19.44 -6.08 4.66
C GLY A 14 18.42 -6.05 5.79
N ALA A 15 18.06 -4.87 6.30
CA ALA A 15 17.10 -4.73 7.38
C ALA A 15 15.68 -5.09 6.93
N SER A 16 14.84 -5.37 7.91
CA SER A 16 13.39 -5.50 7.75
C SER A 16 12.67 -4.35 8.44
N LEU A 17 11.50 -3.98 7.93
CA LEU A 17 10.74 -2.87 8.47
C LEU A 17 9.25 -3.16 8.23
N THR A 18 8.41 -2.78 9.19
CA THR A 18 6.96 -2.88 9.04
C THR A 18 6.33 -1.50 9.10
N LEU A 19 5.60 -1.15 8.05
CA LEU A 19 4.82 0.08 7.99
C LEU A 19 3.37 -0.22 8.35
N THR A 20 2.71 0.74 9.00
CA THR A 20 1.30 0.63 9.36
C THR A 20 0.53 1.80 8.76
N CYS A 21 -0.63 1.52 8.21
CA CYS A 21 -1.59 2.52 7.75
C CYS A 21 -2.82 2.46 8.64
N THR A 22 -3.16 3.58 9.25
CA THR A 22 -4.31 3.68 10.15
C THR A 22 -5.38 4.56 9.54
N ALA A 23 -6.61 4.04 9.49
CA ALA A 23 -7.78 4.77 9.05
C ALA A 23 -8.43 5.48 10.23
N SER A 24 -8.85 6.72 10.02
CA SER A 24 -9.59 7.52 10.99
C SER A 24 -10.88 8.04 10.35
N GLY A 25 -11.99 7.95 11.11
CA GLY A 25 -13.30 8.40 10.63
C GLY A 25 -14.05 7.39 9.78
N PHE A 26 -13.49 6.20 9.57
CA PHE A 26 -14.15 5.09 8.89
C PHE A 26 -13.46 3.78 9.24
N SER A 27 -14.13 2.67 8.98
CA SER A 27 -13.52 1.34 9.07
C SER A 27 -13.55 0.68 7.69
N PHE A 28 -12.70 -0.33 7.48
CA PHE A 28 -12.63 -1.03 6.22
C PHE A 28 -13.91 -1.82 5.96
N SER A 29 -14.30 -1.89 4.69
CA SER A 29 -15.44 -2.68 4.25
C SER A 29 -15.03 -3.55 3.07
N SER A 30 -15.91 -4.50 2.69
CA SER A 30 -15.63 -5.40 1.56
C SER A 30 -15.53 -4.68 0.21
N THR A 31 -15.93 -3.42 0.13
CA THR A 31 -15.85 -2.64 -1.10
C THR A 31 -14.53 -1.88 -1.25
N TYR A 32 -13.69 -1.86 -0.23
CA TYR A 32 -12.45 -1.10 -0.23
C TYR A 32 -11.24 -2.00 -0.44
N TYR A 33 -10.31 -1.47 -1.21
CA TYR A 33 -8.93 -1.96 -1.28
C TYR A 33 -8.06 -0.94 -0.58
N MET A 34 -7.17 -1.42 0.28
CA MET A 34 -6.12 -0.58 0.86
C MET A 34 -4.82 -0.92 0.15
N CYS A 35 -4.21 0.07 -0.47
CA CYS A 35 -3.04 -0.14 -1.31
C CYS A 35 -1.82 0.58 -0.76
N TRP A 36 -0.65 0.03 -1.03
CA TRP A 36 0.63 0.64 -0.74
C TRP A 36 1.30 1.05 -2.05
N VAL A 37 1.79 2.27 -2.07
CA VAL A 37 2.46 2.90 -3.20
C VAL A 37 3.69 3.61 -2.67
N ARG A 38 4.76 3.66 -3.42
CA ARG A 38 5.96 4.40 -3.01
C ARG A 38 6.41 5.37 -4.09
N GLN A 39 7.17 6.38 -3.67
CA GLN A 39 7.79 7.32 -4.58
C GLN A 39 9.22 7.57 -4.13
N ALA A 40 10.18 7.11 -4.93
CA ALA A 40 11.59 7.41 -4.72
C ALA A 40 11.88 8.85 -5.12
N PRO A 41 12.95 9.45 -4.55
CA PRO A 41 13.31 10.84 -4.88
C PRO A 41 13.45 11.05 -6.38
N GLY A 42 12.74 12.05 -6.91
CA GLY A 42 12.79 12.42 -8.32
C GLY A 42 12.14 11.43 -9.28
N LYS A 43 11.42 10.44 -8.77
CA LYS A 43 10.77 9.42 -9.59
C LYS A 43 9.26 9.46 -9.44
N GLY A 44 8.55 8.74 -10.31
CA GLY A 44 7.09 8.64 -10.25
C GLY A 44 6.62 7.66 -9.18
N LEU A 45 5.31 7.61 -9.00
CA LEU A 45 4.68 6.65 -8.10
C LEU A 45 4.86 5.23 -8.62
N GLU A 46 5.14 4.31 -7.69
CA GLU A 46 5.30 2.88 -7.98
C GLU A 46 4.36 2.08 -7.08
N TRP A 47 3.45 1.33 -7.69
CA TRP A 47 2.53 0.48 -6.96
C TRP A 47 3.25 -0.73 -6.38
N ILE A 48 2.91 -1.09 -5.13
CA ILE A 48 3.52 -2.22 -4.42
C ILE A 48 2.51 -3.34 -4.23
N ALA A 49 1.38 -3.06 -3.60
CA ALA A 49 0.39 -4.07 -3.24
C ALA A 49 -0.97 -3.45 -2.99
N CYS A 50 -2.02 -4.24 -3.20
CA CYS A 50 -3.37 -3.90 -2.80
C CYS A 50 -3.96 -5.02 -1.97
N ILE A 51 -4.49 -4.66 -0.81
CA ILE A 51 -5.08 -5.58 0.16
C ILE A 51 -6.60 -5.44 0.05
N TYR A 52 -7.28 -6.54 -0.28
CA TYR A 52 -8.72 -6.57 -0.22
C TYR A 52 -9.14 -6.67 1.24
N THR A 53 -9.91 -5.69 1.72
CA THR A 53 -10.22 -5.55 3.13
C THR A 53 -11.50 -6.29 3.55
N GLY A 54 -12.12 -7.00 2.63
CA GLY A 54 -13.28 -7.83 2.91
C GLY A 54 -12.90 -9.19 3.52
N SER A 55 -13.89 -10.07 3.57
CA SER A 55 -13.76 -11.36 4.27
C SER A 55 -12.73 -12.31 3.68
N THR A 56 -12.37 -12.17 2.40
CA THR A 56 -11.37 -13.05 1.76
C THR A 56 -9.94 -12.68 2.10
N GLY A 57 -9.66 -11.41 2.42
CA GLY A 57 -8.33 -10.94 2.80
C GLY A 57 -7.25 -11.11 1.73
N SER A 58 -7.61 -11.23 0.47
CA SER A 58 -6.65 -11.42 -0.64
C SER A 58 -5.76 -10.20 -0.80
N THR A 59 -4.48 -10.43 -1.09
CA THR A 59 -3.53 -9.36 -1.39
C THR A 59 -2.92 -9.59 -2.76
N TYR A 60 -2.87 -8.54 -3.56
CA TYR A 60 -2.28 -8.53 -4.89
C TYR A 60 -0.99 -7.73 -4.86
N TYR A 61 0.05 -8.22 -5.52
CA TYR A 61 1.39 -7.63 -5.47
C TYR A 61 1.87 -7.27 -6.87
N ALA A 62 2.65 -6.19 -6.95
CA ALA A 62 3.51 -5.97 -8.11
C ALA A 62 4.49 -7.15 -8.23
N SER A 63 4.84 -7.53 -9.45
CA SER A 63 5.69 -8.70 -9.68
C SER A 63 7.05 -8.59 -8.98
N TRP A 64 7.62 -7.37 -8.92
CA TRP A 64 8.92 -7.13 -8.27
C TRP A 64 8.85 -7.19 -6.74
N ALA A 65 7.64 -7.01 -6.17
CA ALA A 65 7.45 -6.93 -4.71
C ALA A 65 7.14 -8.29 -4.08
N LYS A 66 6.57 -9.20 -4.86
CA LYS A 66 6.12 -10.50 -4.36
C LYS A 66 7.28 -11.29 -3.77
N GLY A 67 7.06 -11.85 -2.56
CA GLY A 67 8.06 -12.64 -1.85
C GLY A 67 8.97 -11.84 -0.93
N ARG A 68 9.04 -10.52 -1.10
CA ARG A 68 9.86 -9.64 -0.27
C ARG A 68 9.01 -8.68 0.56
N PHE A 69 7.83 -8.33 0.05
CA PHE A 69 6.88 -7.45 0.72
C PHE A 69 5.60 -8.24 1.02
N THR A 70 5.04 -8.03 2.21
CA THR A 70 3.80 -8.68 2.64
C THR A 70 2.83 -7.63 3.14
N GLY A 71 1.69 -7.52 2.46
CA GLY A 71 0.59 -6.64 2.89
C GLY A 71 -0.46 -7.44 3.63
N SER A 72 -0.95 -6.90 4.74
CA SER A 72 -1.93 -7.58 5.57
C SER A 72 -2.91 -6.59 6.19
N LYS A 73 -4.16 -7.03 6.37
CA LYS A 73 -5.13 -6.34 7.19
C LYS A 73 -4.96 -6.84 8.63
N THR A 74 -4.69 -5.95 9.56
CA THR A 74 -4.44 -6.30 10.96
C THR A 74 -5.59 -5.95 11.89
N SER A 75 -6.50 -5.08 11.46
CA SER A 75 -7.72 -4.75 12.20
C SER A 75 -8.74 -4.14 11.25
N SER A 76 -9.88 -3.71 11.80
CA SER A 76 -10.90 -3.01 11.00
C SER A 76 -10.45 -1.61 10.54
N THR A 77 -9.34 -1.10 11.08
CA THR A 77 -8.83 0.24 10.76
C THR A 77 -7.33 0.28 10.44
N THR A 78 -6.65 -0.87 10.40
CA THR A 78 -5.21 -0.90 10.14
C THR A 78 -4.83 -1.96 9.11
N VAL A 79 -3.92 -1.58 8.20
CA VAL A 79 -3.21 -2.51 7.31
C VAL A 79 -1.71 -2.29 7.47
N THR A 80 -0.93 -3.31 7.19
CA THR A 80 0.52 -3.25 7.32
C THR A 80 1.20 -3.63 6.02
N LEU A 81 2.44 -3.15 5.85
CA LEU A 81 3.35 -3.59 4.82
C LEU A 81 4.64 -4.02 5.51
N GLN A 82 4.91 -5.31 5.50
CA GLN A 82 6.16 -5.87 6.03
C GLN A 82 7.15 -5.97 4.88
N MET A 83 8.31 -5.37 5.07
CA MET A 83 9.36 -5.31 4.06
C MET A 83 10.59 -6.01 4.58
N THR A 84 11.23 -6.83 3.74
CA THR A 84 12.43 -7.58 4.10
C THR A 84 13.54 -7.32 3.10
N SER A 85 14.78 -7.59 3.51
CA SER A 85 15.97 -7.49 2.65
C SER A 85 16.07 -6.15 1.94
N LEU A 86 15.91 -5.07 2.69
CA LEU A 86 15.89 -3.72 2.13
C LEU A 86 17.24 -3.33 1.56
N THR A 87 17.21 -2.62 0.43
CA THR A 87 18.39 -2.05 -0.23
C THR A 87 18.20 -0.57 -0.46
N ALA A 88 19.26 0.12 -0.90
CA ALA A 88 19.18 1.55 -1.21
C ALA A 88 18.09 1.87 -2.24
N ALA A 89 17.78 0.94 -3.14
CA ALA A 89 16.71 1.10 -4.13
C ALA A 89 15.31 1.18 -3.51
N ASP A 90 15.16 0.80 -2.24
CA ASP A 90 13.88 0.87 -1.52
C ASP A 90 13.70 2.21 -0.78
N THR A 91 14.67 3.09 -0.83
CA THR A 91 14.56 4.44 -0.28
C THR A 91 13.45 5.20 -1.01
N ALA A 92 12.42 5.58 -0.29
CA ALA A 92 11.24 6.23 -0.86
C ALA A 92 10.32 6.74 0.25
N THR A 93 9.38 7.60 -0.14
CA THR A 93 8.20 7.87 0.69
C THR A 93 7.14 6.83 0.35
N TYR A 94 6.61 6.18 1.38
CA TYR A 94 5.62 5.12 1.24
C TYR A 94 4.26 5.67 1.66
N PHE A 95 3.29 5.51 0.77
CA PHE A 95 1.92 5.98 0.95
C PHE A 95 0.97 4.81 1.04
N CYS A 96 -0.05 4.92 1.87
CA CYS A 96 -1.23 4.09 1.74
C CYS A 96 -2.36 4.90 1.10
N ALA A 97 -3.20 4.21 0.36
CA ALA A 97 -4.32 4.81 -0.35
C ALA A 97 -5.52 3.89 -0.33
N ARG A 98 -6.70 4.48 -0.15
CA ARG A 98 -7.95 3.73 -0.24
C ARG A 98 -8.35 3.64 -1.71
N GLY A 99 -8.48 2.41 -2.21
CA GLY A 99 -8.87 2.14 -3.57
C GLY A 99 -10.28 1.56 -3.67
N ASP A 100 -10.90 1.81 -4.79
CA ASP A 100 -12.18 1.21 -5.15
C ASP A 100 -12.18 0.97 -6.66
N TYR A 101 -13.24 0.36 -7.16
CA TYR A 101 -13.36 0.13 -8.59
C TYR A 101 -14.81 0.38 -9.01
N THR A 102 -14.96 0.80 -10.27
CA THR A 102 -16.26 0.91 -10.90
C THR A 102 -16.38 -0.13 -12.00
N TYR A 103 -17.55 -0.77 -12.07
CA TYR A 103 -17.91 -1.67 -13.13
C TYR A 103 -18.74 -0.92 -14.17
N ALA A 104 -18.30 -0.95 -15.41
CA ALA A 104 -19.05 -0.38 -16.51
C ALA A 104 -19.16 -1.40 -17.63
N TYR A 105 -20.29 -1.40 -18.32
CA TYR A 105 -20.51 -2.23 -19.50
C TYR A 105 -20.53 -1.31 -20.72
N ALA A 106 -19.52 -1.43 -21.57
CA ALA A 106 -19.39 -0.59 -22.75
C ALA A 106 -18.93 -1.42 -23.94
N GLY A 107 -19.56 -1.23 -25.09
CA GLY A 107 -19.18 -1.89 -26.33
C GLY A 107 -19.21 -3.41 -26.27
N GLY A 108 -20.06 -4.00 -25.44
CA GLY A 108 -20.17 -5.44 -25.31
C GLY A 108 -19.15 -6.07 -24.37
N ALA A 109 -18.38 -5.26 -23.64
CA ALA A 109 -17.37 -5.74 -22.69
C ALA A 109 -17.51 -5.07 -21.33
N HIS A 110 -17.16 -5.82 -20.28
CA HIS A 110 -17.03 -5.26 -18.94
C HIS A 110 -15.71 -4.51 -18.83
N VAL A 111 -15.77 -3.28 -18.30
CA VAL A 111 -14.61 -2.45 -18.03
C VAL A 111 -14.54 -2.18 -16.54
N THR A 112 -13.40 -2.50 -15.91
CA THR A 112 -13.17 -2.22 -14.51
C THR A 112 -12.14 -1.11 -14.41
N ASN A 113 -12.53 -0.01 -13.77
CA ASN A 113 -11.65 1.11 -13.49
C ASN A 113 -11.33 1.15 -12.00
N TYR A 114 -10.05 1.22 -11.68
CA TYR A 114 -9.57 1.38 -10.31
C TYR A 114 -9.21 2.83 -10.07
N TYR A 115 -9.53 3.34 -8.89
CA TYR A 115 -9.19 4.70 -8.51
C TYR A 115 -8.91 4.79 -7.01
N PHE A 116 -8.11 5.78 -6.62
CA PHE A 116 -7.82 6.06 -5.22
C PHE A 116 -8.52 7.38 -4.83
N ASP A 117 -9.30 7.33 -3.76
CA ASP A 117 -10.09 8.49 -3.32
C ASP A 117 -9.58 9.09 -2.01
N LEU A 118 -8.63 8.46 -1.35
CA LEU A 118 -8.07 8.95 -0.09
C LEU A 118 -6.63 8.48 0.03
N TRP A 119 -5.73 9.40 0.38
CA TRP A 119 -4.30 9.14 0.52
C TRP A 119 -3.81 9.58 1.89
N GLY A 120 -2.86 8.87 2.47
CA GLY A 120 -2.09 9.36 3.60
C GLY A 120 -1.01 10.34 3.17
N PRO A 121 -0.39 11.04 4.12
CA PRO A 121 0.70 11.99 3.83
C PRO A 121 2.03 11.33 3.50
N GLY A 122 2.16 10.05 3.79
CA GLY A 122 3.36 9.27 3.54
C GLY A 122 4.29 9.16 4.74
N THR A 123 5.11 8.10 4.74
CA THR A 123 6.17 7.88 5.73
C THR A 123 7.47 7.58 5.00
N LEU A 124 8.56 8.19 5.44
CA LEU A 124 9.85 8.09 4.73
C LEU A 124 10.65 6.88 5.22
N VAL A 125 11.11 6.10 4.28
CA VAL A 125 12.06 5.00 4.52
C VAL A 125 13.35 5.34 3.80
N THR A 126 14.45 5.38 4.55
CA THR A 126 15.79 5.58 3.99
C THR A 126 16.65 4.37 4.31
N VAL A 127 17.25 3.78 3.29
CA VAL A 127 18.14 2.63 3.44
C VAL A 127 19.55 3.08 3.05
N SER A 128 20.45 3.12 4.03
CA SER A 128 21.81 3.63 3.85
C SER A 128 22.77 2.95 4.81
N SER A 129 23.93 2.63 4.31
CA SER A 129 25.00 2.02 5.12
C SER A 129 25.77 3.03 5.98
#